data_0cf1cdc94d1ae9c34899e36804fd85a3
#
_entry.id   0cf1cdc94d1ae9c34899e36804fd85a3
#
_cell.length_a   1.000
_cell.length_b   1.000
_cell.length_c   1.000
_cell.angle_alpha   90.00
_cell.angle_beta   90.00
_cell.angle_gamma   90.00
#
_symmetry.space_group_name_H-M   'P 1'
#
loop_
_entity.id
_entity.type
_entity.pdbx_description
1 polymer ?
#
loop_
_entity_poly.entity_id
_entity_poly.type
_entity_poly.pdbx_seq_one_letter_code
_entity_poly.pdbx_strand_id
1 'polypeptide(L)'
;MPATVHNLGLRPSLLSAVLAEIRDRELQQDRMRFRRNLERCGEIFAYEISKVLPYVERDVQTSLGAARVPVLAEQPVIASILRAGLPLHQGLLNYFDHADNSFISAYRKHEGDADHFEVEIEYLSSPSVEGRTVILCDPMLATG
;
A
#
# COMPACT_ATOMS: atom_id res chain seq x y z
N MET A 1 0.04 18.40 10.29
CA MET A 1 -1.24 17.84 10.79
C MET A 1 -0.90 16.63 11.66
N PRO A 2 -1.62 16.35 12.75
CA PRO A 2 -1.39 15.12 13.50
C PRO A 2 -1.69 13.90 12.63
N ALA A 3 -0.89 12.84 12.79
CA ALA A 3 -1.11 11.58 12.08
C ALA A 3 -2.41 10.93 12.55
N THR A 4 -3.23 10.46 11.60
CA THR A 4 -4.46 9.73 11.90
C THR A 4 -4.23 8.24 11.67
N VAL A 5 -4.60 7.40 12.65
CA VAL A 5 -4.49 5.94 12.54
C VAL A 5 -5.85 5.36 12.14
N HIS A 6 -5.89 4.68 11.01
CA HIS A 6 -7.05 3.92 10.53
C HIS A 6 -6.80 2.42 10.70
N ASN A 7 -7.29 1.85 11.80
CA ASN A 7 -7.15 0.41 12.06
C ASN A 7 -8.32 -0.37 11.48
N LEU A 8 -8.13 -0.96 10.30
CA LEU A 8 -9.13 -1.75 9.61
C LEU A 8 -9.40 -3.10 10.27
N GLY A 9 -8.54 -3.55 11.18
CA GLY A 9 -8.70 -4.80 11.94
C GLY A 9 -9.69 -4.73 13.11
N LEU A 10 -10.24 -3.54 13.44
CA LEU A 10 -11.17 -3.37 14.57
C LEU A 10 -12.58 -3.94 14.30
N ARG A 11 -12.93 -4.16 13.04
CA ARG A 11 -14.24 -4.71 12.66
C ARG A 11 -14.05 -6.01 11.86
N PRO A 12 -14.86 -7.05 12.12
CA PRO A 12 -14.85 -8.26 11.31
C PRO A 12 -15.13 -7.95 9.84
N SER A 13 -14.28 -8.47 8.97
CA SER A 13 -14.37 -8.28 7.51
C SER A 13 -13.60 -9.38 6.79
N LEU A 14 -13.56 -9.37 5.46
CA LEU A 14 -12.69 -10.26 4.68
C LEU A 14 -11.21 -10.09 5.04
N LEU A 15 -10.81 -8.89 5.44
CA LEU A 15 -9.44 -8.63 5.93
C LEU A 15 -9.12 -9.48 7.16
N SER A 16 -10.10 -9.73 8.05
CA SER A 16 -9.88 -10.53 9.27
C SER A 16 -9.43 -11.95 8.95
N ALA A 17 -10.02 -12.58 7.92
CA ALA A 17 -9.62 -13.93 7.49
C ALA A 17 -8.20 -13.93 6.89
N VAL A 18 -7.88 -12.93 6.06
CA VAL A 18 -6.54 -12.78 5.46
C VAL A 18 -5.48 -12.55 6.53
N LEU A 19 -5.76 -11.69 7.52
CA LEU A 19 -4.85 -11.42 8.63
C LEU A 19 -4.68 -12.65 9.53
N ALA A 20 -5.73 -13.45 9.74
CA ALA A 20 -5.64 -14.69 10.50
C ALA A 20 -4.62 -15.65 9.85
N GLU A 21 -4.70 -15.85 8.53
CA GLU A 21 -3.76 -16.71 7.80
C GLU A 21 -2.32 -16.16 7.82
N ILE A 22 -2.12 -14.85 7.67
CA ILE A 22 -0.79 -14.22 7.74
C ILE A 22 -0.16 -14.41 9.12
N ARG A 23 -0.96 -14.41 10.19
CA ARG A 23 -0.50 -14.54 11.58
C ARG A 23 -0.42 -15.96 12.08
N ASP A 24 -1.07 -16.91 11.43
CA ASP A 24 -1.03 -18.32 11.79
C ASP A 24 0.36 -18.90 11.54
N ARG A 25 0.94 -19.53 12.57
CA ARG A 25 2.33 -20.01 12.54
C ARG A 25 2.58 -21.14 11.54
N GLU A 26 1.56 -21.91 11.21
CA GLU A 26 1.63 -23.01 10.25
C GLU A 26 1.33 -22.50 8.84
N LEU A 27 0.24 -21.74 8.66
CA LEU A 27 -0.20 -21.26 7.35
C LEU A 27 0.78 -20.25 6.73
N GLN A 28 1.43 -19.40 7.55
CA GLN A 28 2.43 -18.45 7.04
C GLN A 28 3.68 -19.12 6.46
N GLN A 29 3.92 -20.41 6.71
CA GLN A 29 5.05 -21.14 6.12
C GLN A 29 4.85 -21.42 4.63
N ASP A 30 3.62 -21.44 4.15
CA ASP A 30 3.32 -21.43 2.71
C ASP A 30 3.68 -20.07 2.13
N ARG A 31 4.88 -19.98 1.54
CA ARG A 31 5.46 -18.73 1.03
C ARG A 31 4.62 -18.11 -0.08
N MET A 32 3.96 -18.91 -0.90
CA MET A 32 3.11 -18.40 -1.97
C MET A 32 1.82 -17.81 -1.40
N ARG A 33 1.16 -18.55 -0.49
CA ARG A 33 -0.05 -18.09 0.18
C ARG A 33 0.18 -16.83 1.00
N PHE A 34 1.31 -16.76 1.72
CA PHE A 34 1.70 -15.58 2.47
C PHE A 34 1.80 -14.33 1.58
N ARG A 35 2.53 -14.42 0.46
CA ARG A 35 2.63 -13.31 -0.50
C ARG A 35 1.29 -12.94 -1.11
N ARG A 36 0.47 -13.95 -1.47
CA ARG A 36 -0.86 -13.71 -2.02
C ARG A 36 -1.80 -13.04 -1.02
N ASN A 37 -1.67 -13.36 0.26
CA ASN A 37 -2.44 -12.70 1.32
C ASN A 37 -1.99 -11.24 1.54
N LEU A 38 -0.71 -10.93 1.43
CA LEU A 38 -0.25 -9.53 1.44
C LEU A 38 -0.79 -8.75 0.24
N GLU A 39 -0.85 -9.35 -0.94
CA GLU A 39 -1.46 -8.74 -2.13
C GLU A 39 -2.96 -8.47 -1.90
N ARG A 40 -3.71 -9.42 -1.35
CA ARG A 40 -5.11 -9.22 -0.95
C ARG A 40 -5.30 -8.09 0.08
N CYS A 41 -4.36 -7.96 1.03
CA CYS A 41 -4.36 -6.80 1.92
C CYS A 41 -4.22 -5.49 1.13
N GLY A 42 -3.31 -5.44 0.16
CA GLY A 42 -3.13 -4.28 -0.72
C GLY A 42 -4.40 -3.94 -1.50
N GLU A 43 -5.10 -4.93 -2.02
CA GLU A 43 -6.39 -4.76 -2.72
C GLU A 43 -7.45 -4.13 -1.80
N ILE A 44 -7.59 -4.64 -0.58
CA ILE A 44 -8.53 -4.10 0.41
C ILE A 44 -8.13 -2.69 0.83
N PHE A 45 -6.84 -2.45 1.04
CA PHE A 45 -6.33 -1.13 1.41
C PHE A 45 -6.53 -0.11 0.28
N ALA A 46 -6.36 -0.50 -0.98
CA ALA A 46 -6.64 0.37 -2.11
C ALA A 46 -8.08 0.88 -2.07
N TYR A 47 -9.04 -0.03 -1.84
CA TYR A 47 -10.46 0.33 -1.73
C TYR A 47 -10.72 1.28 -0.54
N GLU A 48 -10.15 1.00 0.63
CA GLU A 48 -10.34 1.85 1.82
C GLU A 48 -9.68 3.22 1.65
N ILE A 49 -8.46 3.28 1.10
CA ILE A 49 -7.74 4.52 0.83
C ILE A 49 -8.50 5.37 -0.20
N SER A 50 -9.06 4.74 -1.23
CA SER A 50 -9.78 5.45 -2.28
C SER A 50 -10.93 6.32 -1.75
N LYS A 51 -11.54 5.96 -0.62
CA LYS A 51 -12.65 6.70 -0.01
C LYS A 51 -12.28 8.09 0.50
N VAL A 52 -10.99 8.34 0.72
CA VAL A 52 -10.48 9.63 1.23
C VAL A 52 -9.67 10.42 0.20
N LEU A 53 -9.55 9.88 -1.02
CA LEU A 53 -8.89 10.58 -2.13
C LEU A 53 -9.84 11.59 -2.79
N PRO A 54 -9.31 12.61 -3.49
CA PRO A 54 -10.13 13.57 -4.22
C PRO A 54 -10.75 12.97 -5.48
N TYR A 55 -12.01 13.35 -5.75
CA TYR A 55 -12.77 12.94 -6.93
C TYR A 55 -13.22 14.15 -7.75
N VAL A 56 -13.36 13.96 -9.06
CA VAL A 56 -13.93 14.92 -10.00
C VAL A 56 -15.05 14.27 -10.80
N GLU A 57 -16.05 15.06 -11.17
CA GLU A 57 -17.13 14.60 -12.03
C GLU A 57 -16.65 14.46 -13.48
N ARG A 58 -16.96 13.35 -14.12
CA ARG A 58 -16.66 13.07 -15.52
C ARG A 58 -17.92 12.61 -16.23
N ASP A 59 -18.16 13.15 -17.43
CA ASP A 59 -19.21 12.66 -18.32
C ASP A 59 -18.72 11.38 -19.02
N VAL A 60 -19.48 10.30 -18.85
CA VAL A 60 -19.20 8.97 -19.43
C VAL A 60 -20.35 8.60 -20.34
N GLN A 61 -20.03 8.23 -21.59
CA GLN A 61 -21.01 7.72 -22.52
C GLN A 61 -21.29 6.25 -22.24
N THR A 62 -22.50 5.98 -21.78
CA THR A 62 -22.99 4.61 -21.52
C THR A 62 -23.86 4.13 -22.71
N SER A 63 -24.22 2.85 -22.72
CA SER A 63 -25.16 2.30 -23.71
C SER A 63 -26.57 2.90 -23.63
N LEU A 64 -26.92 3.51 -22.50
CA LEU A 64 -28.24 4.13 -22.27
C LEU A 64 -28.23 5.66 -22.37
N GLY A 65 -27.07 6.28 -22.60
CA GLY A 65 -26.88 7.72 -22.68
C GLY A 65 -25.72 8.22 -21.85
N ALA A 66 -25.52 9.55 -21.82
CA ALA A 66 -24.49 10.18 -21.04
C ALA A 66 -24.84 10.12 -19.53
N ALA A 67 -23.86 9.76 -18.72
CA ALA A 67 -23.96 9.75 -17.26
C ALA A 67 -22.80 10.54 -16.66
N ARG A 68 -23.04 11.32 -15.63
CA ARG A 68 -22.03 12.01 -14.84
C ARG A 68 -21.65 11.15 -13.65
N VAL A 69 -20.35 10.81 -13.55
CA VAL A 69 -19.84 9.89 -12.53
C VAL A 69 -18.60 10.45 -11.85
N PRO A 70 -18.43 10.27 -10.54
CA PRO A 70 -17.21 10.62 -9.83
C PRO A 70 -16.09 9.65 -10.21
N VAL A 71 -14.94 10.19 -10.61
CA VAL A 71 -13.70 9.44 -10.85
C VAL A 71 -12.58 10.06 -10.04
N LEU A 72 -11.52 9.30 -9.74
CA LEU A 72 -10.36 9.85 -9.07
C LEU A 72 -9.82 11.08 -9.81
N ALA A 73 -9.58 12.16 -9.09
CA ALA A 73 -9.06 13.40 -9.67
C ALA A 73 -7.64 13.19 -10.21
N GLU A 74 -6.84 12.38 -9.51
CA GLU A 74 -5.47 12.02 -9.90
C GLU A 74 -5.11 10.64 -9.35
N GLN A 75 -4.16 9.99 -9.98
CA GLN A 75 -3.61 8.74 -9.49
C GLN A 75 -2.51 9.01 -8.45
N PRO A 76 -2.43 8.22 -7.35
CA PRO A 76 -1.37 8.36 -6.38
C PRO A 76 -0.02 7.90 -6.95
N VAL A 77 1.05 8.18 -6.22
CA VAL A 77 2.33 7.46 -6.36
C VAL A 77 2.35 6.34 -5.34
N ILE A 78 2.59 5.11 -5.75
CA ILE A 78 2.71 3.97 -4.85
C ILE A 78 4.19 3.71 -4.59
N ALA A 79 4.63 3.97 -3.37
CA ALA A 79 5.99 3.77 -2.92
C ALA A 79 6.11 2.47 -2.12
N SER A 80 7.10 1.65 -2.42
CA SER A 80 7.33 0.38 -1.73
C SER A 80 8.72 0.32 -1.10
N ILE A 81 8.76 -0.08 0.17
CA ILE A 81 10.01 -0.43 0.83
C ILE A 81 10.37 -1.86 0.42
N LEU A 82 11.48 -1.96 -0.29
CA LEU A 82 11.96 -3.23 -0.82
C LEU A 82 12.60 -4.07 0.32
N ARG A 83 12.43 -5.34 0.32
CA ARG A 83 11.71 -6.20 -0.67
C ARG A 83 10.33 -6.59 -0.16
N ALA A 84 10.08 -6.44 1.15
CA ALA A 84 8.88 -6.94 1.83
C ALA A 84 7.58 -6.28 1.32
N GLY A 85 7.65 -5.01 0.91
CA GLY A 85 6.51 -4.25 0.41
C GLY A 85 5.95 -4.70 -0.94
N LEU A 86 6.70 -5.46 -1.75
CA LEU A 86 6.31 -5.79 -3.12
C LEU A 86 4.94 -6.46 -3.28
N PRO A 87 4.55 -7.47 -2.49
CA PRO A 87 3.21 -8.05 -2.65
C PRO A 87 2.08 -7.09 -2.29
N LEU A 88 2.27 -6.26 -1.26
CA LEU A 88 1.31 -5.24 -0.85
C LEU A 88 1.16 -4.17 -1.94
N HIS A 89 2.28 -3.71 -2.48
CA HIS A 89 2.35 -2.80 -3.61
C HIS A 89 1.59 -3.34 -4.83
N GLN A 90 1.78 -4.63 -5.18
CA GLN A 90 1.05 -5.25 -6.27
C GLN A 90 -0.47 -5.21 -6.05
N GLY A 91 -0.92 -5.47 -4.82
CA GLY A 91 -2.34 -5.39 -4.48
C GLY A 91 -2.92 -3.99 -4.65
N LEU A 92 -2.17 -2.94 -4.31
CA LEU A 92 -2.58 -1.56 -4.55
C LEU A 92 -2.65 -1.24 -6.05
N LEU A 93 -1.69 -1.71 -6.85
CA LEU A 93 -1.67 -1.53 -8.31
C LEU A 93 -2.85 -2.21 -9.02
N ASN A 94 -3.41 -3.28 -8.46
CA ASN A 94 -4.58 -3.94 -9.04
C ASN A 94 -5.81 -3.03 -9.12
N TYR A 95 -5.83 -1.91 -8.37
CA TYR A 95 -6.90 -0.91 -8.36
C TYR A 95 -6.44 0.48 -8.83
N PHE A 96 -5.24 0.89 -8.44
CA PHE A 96 -4.62 2.13 -8.92
C PHE A 96 -3.73 1.82 -10.13
N ASP A 97 -4.32 1.29 -11.18
CA ASP A 97 -3.63 0.71 -12.35
C ASP A 97 -2.86 1.73 -13.20
N HIS A 98 -3.14 3.01 -13.03
CA HIS A 98 -2.42 4.12 -13.65
C HIS A 98 -1.50 4.86 -12.66
N ALA A 99 -1.28 4.31 -11.47
CA ALA A 99 -0.39 4.90 -10.47
C ALA A 99 1.07 4.84 -10.91
N ASP A 100 1.81 5.89 -10.62
CA ASP A 100 3.26 5.85 -10.73
C ASP A 100 3.88 5.04 -9.58
N ASN A 101 5.04 4.46 -9.83
CA ASN A 101 5.73 3.59 -8.90
C ASN A 101 6.99 4.24 -8.34
N SER A 102 7.22 4.07 -7.04
CA SER A 102 8.45 4.45 -6.37
C SER A 102 8.99 3.25 -5.57
N PHE A 103 10.29 3.01 -5.68
CA PHE A 103 10.94 1.90 -4.98
C PHE A 103 12.09 2.42 -4.13
N ILE A 104 12.09 2.01 -2.86
CA ILE A 104 13.07 2.41 -1.86
C ILE A 104 13.72 1.15 -1.31
N SER A 105 15.04 0.99 -1.49
CA SER A 105 15.83 -0.02 -0.80
C SER A 105 16.56 0.65 0.35
N ALA A 106 16.22 0.25 1.56
CA ALA A 106 16.85 0.75 2.78
C ALA A 106 17.22 -0.43 3.68
N TYR A 107 18.35 -0.33 4.36
CA TYR A 107 18.76 -1.30 5.37
C TYR A 107 19.30 -0.59 6.62
N ARG A 108 19.33 -1.32 7.72
CA ARG A 108 19.90 -0.84 8.97
C ARG A 108 21.37 -1.15 9.00
N LYS A 109 22.18 -0.13 9.14
CA LYS A 109 23.60 -0.26 9.43
C LYS A 109 23.80 -0.22 10.94
N HIS A 110 24.32 -1.30 11.52
CA HIS A 110 24.73 -1.33 12.91
C HIS A 110 26.14 -0.81 13.04
N GLU A 111 26.33 0.33 13.68
CA GLU A 111 27.65 0.81 14.11
C GLU A 111 27.84 0.51 15.59
N GLY A 112 28.51 -0.62 15.89
CA GLY A 112 29.20 -0.90 17.15
C GLY A 112 28.39 -0.96 18.45
N ASP A 113 27.30 -0.27 18.64
CA ASP A 113 26.52 -0.26 19.86
C ASP A 113 25.05 -0.66 19.56
N ALA A 114 24.46 -1.53 20.39
CA ALA A 114 23.20 -2.22 20.10
C ALA A 114 21.98 -1.29 19.97
N ASP A 115 22.07 -0.05 20.42
CA ASP A 115 20.95 0.90 20.48
C ASP A 115 20.99 2.01 19.40
N HIS A 116 22.07 2.12 18.63
CA HIS A 116 22.18 3.09 17.54
C HIS A 116 22.26 2.39 16.19
N PHE A 117 21.29 2.66 15.32
CA PHE A 117 21.33 2.24 13.93
C PHE A 117 21.07 3.45 13.02
N GLU A 118 21.78 3.51 11.93
CA GLU A 118 21.48 4.43 10.83
C GLU A 118 20.71 3.70 9.73
N VAL A 119 19.73 4.38 9.15
CA VAL A 119 19.04 3.88 7.96
C VAL A 119 19.80 4.38 6.75
N GLU A 120 20.43 3.46 6.03
CA GLU A 120 21.10 3.76 4.78
C GLU A 120 20.19 3.42 3.61
N ILE A 121 19.95 4.43 2.74
CA ILE A 121 19.18 4.23 1.50
C ILE A 121 20.18 3.90 0.40
N GLU A 122 20.14 2.65 -0.09
CA GLU A 122 21.01 2.19 -1.17
C GLU A 122 20.46 2.53 -2.55
N TYR A 123 19.15 2.53 -2.68
CA TYR A 123 18.49 2.70 -3.96
C TYR A 123 17.18 3.45 -3.80
N LEU A 124 16.99 4.45 -4.62
CA LEU A 124 15.74 5.19 -4.73
C LEU A 124 15.43 5.41 -6.22
N SER A 125 14.32 4.85 -6.67
CA SER A 125 13.76 5.16 -7.99
C SER A 125 12.35 5.70 -7.79
N SER A 126 12.15 6.96 -8.12
CA SER A 126 10.87 7.64 -7.88
C SER A 126 10.65 8.72 -8.94
N PRO A 127 9.42 8.89 -9.42
CA PRO A 127 9.02 10.13 -10.09
C PRO A 127 9.01 11.29 -9.09
N SER A 128 8.79 12.52 -9.57
CA SER A 128 8.50 13.64 -8.66
C SER A 128 7.23 13.34 -7.85
N VAL A 129 7.32 13.54 -6.54
CA VAL A 129 6.20 13.38 -5.60
C VAL A 129 5.65 14.73 -5.10
N GLU A 130 6.21 15.82 -5.60
CA GLU A 130 5.80 17.16 -5.20
C GLU A 130 4.33 17.42 -5.54
N GLY A 131 3.55 17.80 -4.52
CA GLY A 131 2.11 18.08 -4.66
C GLY A 131 1.23 16.85 -4.90
N ARG A 132 1.78 15.64 -4.85
CA ARG A 132 1.06 14.40 -5.14
C ARG A 132 0.74 13.61 -3.87
N THR A 133 -0.32 12.84 -3.93
CA THR A 133 -0.61 11.83 -2.91
C THR A 133 0.34 10.65 -3.06
N VAL A 134 1.02 10.28 -1.97
CA VAL A 134 1.92 9.12 -1.92
C VAL A 134 1.35 8.08 -0.98
N ILE A 135 1.27 6.83 -1.43
CA ILE A 135 0.90 5.67 -0.63
C ILE A 135 2.18 4.87 -0.38
N LEU A 136 2.69 4.89 0.84
CA LEU A 136 3.89 4.13 1.23
C LEU A 136 3.50 2.74 1.72
N CYS A 137 4.05 1.70 1.09
CA CYS A 137 3.80 0.29 1.41
C CYS A 137 4.93 -0.30 2.24
N ASP A 138 4.62 -0.68 3.45
CA ASP A 138 5.44 -1.58 4.27
C ASP A 138 4.52 -2.54 5.03
N PRO A 139 4.67 -3.88 4.85
CA PRO A 139 3.77 -4.84 5.49
C PRO A 139 4.05 -5.04 6.97
N MET A 140 5.17 -4.58 7.50
CA MET A 140 5.56 -4.84 8.89
C MET A 140 6.30 -3.67 9.52
N LEU A 141 5.59 -2.92 10.35
CA LEU A 141 6.17 -1.90 11.22
C LEU A 141 6.69 -2.59 12.50
N ALA A 142 7.94 -3.07 12.47
CA ALA A 142 8.51 -3.81 13.60
C ALA A 142 9.05 -2.88 14.69
N THR A 143 9.82 -1.87 14.29
CA THR A 143 10.47 -0.91 15.23
C THR A 143 10.15 0.54 14.90
N GLY A 144 9.52 0.81 13.78
CA GLY A 144 9.10 2.17 13.38
C GLY A 144 10.16 2.91 12.58
#